data_d813151879fd53903ed9b4410b7cac80
#
_entry.id   d813151879fd53903ed9b4410b7cac80
#
_cell.length_a   1.000
_cell.length_b   1.000
_cell.length_c   1.000
_cell.angle_alpha   90.00
_cell.angle_beta   90.00
_cell.angle_gamma   90.00
#
_symmetry.space_group_name_H-M   'P 1'
#
loop_
_entity.id
_entity.type
_entity.pdbx_description
1 polymer ?
#
loop_
_entity_poly.entity_id
_entity_poly.type
_entity_poly.pdbx_seq_one_letter_code
_entity_poly.pdbx_strand_id
1 'polypeptide(L)'
;MFSFLQKENIPHIVPVRKHGQELKKILRGNHSRYAQYTMMGTSGPLDLTLAIDVQYLQGKNKKFGNVNLGYVVYCIEWKPRRVYLVYKNRFAIESSYRIRNIVKAKTSARNVVLRYLLTIISFLLKNIWVALQWMFFSKVQRGPRTIDEDLFRFDLFRLLVWEGIRKKRKFVSCVSVLRCPG
;
A
#
# COMPACT_ATOMS: atom_id res chain seq x y z
N MET A 1 21.87 -7.35 -4.42
CA MET A 1 20.68 -7.57 -3.56
C MET A 1 20.19 -9.02 -3.64
N PHE A 2 19.74 -9.53 -4.79
CA PHE A 2 19.22 -10.90 -4.92
C PHE A 2 20.24 -11.97 -4.49
N SER A 3 21.50 -11.86 -4.94
CA SER A 3 22.58 -12.77 -4.54
C SER A 3 22.77 -12.85 -3.01
N PHE A 4 22.65 -11.72 -2.32
CA PHE A 4 22.70 -11.67 -0.86
C PHE A 4 21.49 -12.39 -0.25
N LEU A 5 20.26 -12.10 -0.72
CA LEU A 5 19.05 -12.72 -0.19
C LEU A 5 19.04 -14.25 -0.40
N GLN A 6 19.54 -14.73 -1.53
CA GLN A 6 19.67 -16.17 -1.80
C GLN A 6 20.77 -16.81 -0.93
N LYS A 7 21.92 -16.14 -0.75
CA LYS A 7 22.99 -16.60 0.12
C LYS A 7 22.54 -16.76 1.58
N GLU A 8 21.76 -15.79 2.08
CA GLU A 8 21.19 -15.82 3.44
C GLU A 8 19.90 -16.66 3.54
N ASN A 9 19.51 -17.34 2.45
CA ASN A 9 18.29 -18.17 2.38
C ASN A 9 17.01 -17.45 2.81
N ILE A 10 16.89 -16.16 2.47
CA ILE A 10 15.73 -15.33 2.83
C ILE A 10 14.63 -15.47 1.79
N PRO A 11 13.44 -16.00 2.14
CA PRO A 11 12.29 -16.06 1.22
C PRO A 11 11.87 -14.66 0.79
N HIS A 12 11.68 -14.46 -0.51
CA HIS A 12 11.29 -13.14 -1.01
C HIS A 12 10.43 -13.19 -2.28
N ILE A 13 9.63 -12.15 -2.45
CA ILE A 13 8.83 -11.88 -3.65
C ILE A 13 9.15 -10.46 -4.10
N VAL A 14 9.66 -10.31 -5.33
CA VAL A 14 10.01 -9.00 -5.90
C VAL A 14 9.40 -8.86 -7.29
N PRO A 15 8.68 -7.78 -7.61
CA PRO A 15 8.07 -7.59 -8.93
C PRO A 15 9.15 -7.37 -9.99
N VAL A 16 8.94 -7.97 -11.14
CA VAL A 16 9.82 -7.82 -12.30
C VAL A 16 9.38 -6.63 -13.13
N ARG A 17 10.31 -5.72 -13.41
CA ARG A 17 10.11 -4.69 -14.43
C ARG A 17 10.37 -5.29 -15.82
N LYS A 18 9.48 -5.01 -16.77
CA LYS A 18 9.57 -5.54 -18.15
C LYS A 18 10.68 -4.83 -18.95
N HIS A 19 11.93 -4.92 -18.50
CA HIS A 19 13.09 -4.41 -19.21
C HIS A 19 13.82 -5.53 -19.96
N GLY A 20 14.36 -5.17 -21.13
CA GLY A 20 15.09 -6.12 -21.98
C GLY A 20 14.18 -7.00 -22.85
N GLN A 21 14.75 -7.49 -23.96
CA GLN A 21 14.02 -8.32 -24.92
C GLN A 21 13.75 -9.73 -24.39
N GLU A 22 14.70 -10.29 -23.67
CA GLU A 22 14.63 -11.64 -23.08
C GLU A 22 13.49 -11.74 -22.06
N LEU A 23 13.45 -10.85 -21.05
CA LEU A 23 12.36 -10.79 -20.07
C LEU A 23 11.00 -10.58 -20.73
N LYS A 24 10.92 -9.74 -21.76
CA LYS A 24 9.69 -9.56 -22.52
C LYS A 24 9.22 -10.84 -23.18
N LYS A 25 10.16 -11.66 -23.73
CA LYS A 25 9.84 -12.98 -24.32
C LYS A 25 9.36 -13.96 -23.24
N ILE A 26 10.10 -14.06 -22.12
CA ILE A 26 9.74 -14.95 -21.00
C ILE A 26 8.38 -14.59 -20.42
N LEU A 27 8.05 -13.31 -20.29
CA LEU A 27 6.78 -12.85 -19.74
C LEU A 27 5.60 -12.97 -20.73
N ARG A 28 5.81 -13.30 -22.01
CA ARG A 28 4.73 -13.54 -22.96
C ARG A 28 4.08 -14.90 -22.71
N GLY A 29 2.76 -14.98 -22.95
CA GLY A 29 2.00 -16.22 -22.88
C GLY A 29 0.62 -16.00 -22.29
N ASN A 30 -0.23 -17.04 -22.38
CA ASN A 30 -1.64 -17.00 -21.98
C ASN A 30 -1.91 -17.82 -20.71
N HIS A 31 -0.89 -18.46 -20.13
CA HIS A 31 -1.03 -19.29 -18.95
C HIS A 31 -0.06 -18.87 -17.85
N SER A 32 -0.56 -18.88 -16.61
CA SER A 32 0.27 -18.63 -15.43
C SER A 32 1.24 -19.79 -15.23
N ARG A 33 2.53 -19.49 -15.03
CA ARG A 33 3.59 -20.49 -14.94
C ARG A 33 4.78 -20.00 -14.15
N TYR A 34 5.68 -20.91 -13.87
CA TYR A 34 7.05 -20.60 -13.46
C TYR A 34 8.00 -20.63 -14.67
N ALA A 35 9.02 -19.79 -14.63
CA ALA A 35 10.08 -19.74 -15.61
C ALA A 35 11.42 -19.44 -14.94
N GLN A 36 12.50 -19.95 -15.51
CA GLN A 36 13.86 -19.61 -15.08
C GLN A 36 14.38 -18.43 -15.88
N TYR A 37 15.13 -17.57 -15.23
CA TYR A 37 15.77 -16.42 -15.83
C TYR A 37 17.14 -16.18 -15.21
N THR A 38 18.17 -16.13 -16.04
CA THR A 38 19.53 -15.82 -15.59
C THR A 38 19.78 -14.32 -15.77
N MET A 39 19.93 -13.62 -14.64
CA MET A 39 20.25 -12.20 -14.63
C MET A 39 21.75 -12.00 -14.55
N MET A 40 22.33 -11.24 -15.49
CA MET A 40 23.72 -10.80 -15.40
C MET A 40 23.85 -9.66 -14.40
N GLY A 41 24.51 -9.94 -13.29
CA GLY A 41 24.80 -8.96 -12.24
C GLY A 41 26.28 -8.55 -12.23
N THR A 42 26.61 -7.57 -11.41
CA THR A 42 28.02 -7.14 -11.18
C THR A 42 28.92 -8.26 -10.63
N SER A 43 28.32 -9.23 -9.94
CA SER A 43 29.02 -10.38 -9.31
C SER A 43 28.92 -11.66 -10.13
N GLY A 44 28.52 -11.60 -11.40
CA GLY A 44 28.33 -12.74 -12.30
C GLY A 44 26.87 -13.10 -12.54
N PRO A 45 26.63 -14.22 -13.29
CA PRO A 45 25.29 -14.68 -13.59
C PRO A 45 24.58 -15.17 -12.31
N LEU A 46 23.28 -14.86 -12.20
CA LEU A 46 22.44 -15.26 -11.09
C LEU A 46 21.13 -15.84 -11.61
N ASP A 47 20.84 -17.08 -11.25
CA ASP A 47 19.62 -17.76 -11.64
C ASP A 47 18.48 -17.37 -10.72
N LEU A 48 17.38 -16.93 -11.34
CA LEU A 48 16.18 -16.45 -10.68
C LEU A 48 14.97 -17.26 -11.15
N THR A 49 14.13 -17.64 -10.21
CA THR A 49 12.83 -18.25 -10.50
C THR A 49 11.77 -17.16 -10.61
N LEU A 50 11.07 -17.12 -11.74
CA LEU A 50 10.01 -16.16 -12.02
C LEU A 50 8.63 -16.85 -11.89
N ALA A 51 7.78 -16.33 -11.02
CA ALA A 51 6.35 -16.66 -11.01
C ALA A 51 5.62 -15.67 -11.93
N ILE A 52 4.97 -16.15 -12.96
CA ILE A 52 4.24 -15.34 -13.95
C ILE A 52 2.74 -15.57 -13.75
N ASP A 53 2.02 -14.53 -13.32
CA ASP A 53 0.56 -14.54 -13.22
C ASP A 53 -0.04 -13.85 -14.42
N VAL A 54 -0.88 -14.57 -15.16
CA VAL A 54 -1.58 -14.05 -16.35
C VAL A 54 -3.01 -13.73 -15.98
N GLN A 55 -3.40 -12.47 -16.19
CA GLN A 55 -4.74 -11.98 -15.90
C GLN A 55 -5.39 -11.46 -17.18
N TYR A 56 -6.64 -11.85 -17.38
CA TYR A 56 -7.45 -11.32 -18.47
C TYR A 56 -8.20 -10.08 -17.98
N LEU A 57 -8.02 -8.95 -18.69
CA LEU A 57 -8.72 -7.70 -18.43
C LEU A 57 -9.94 -7.60 -19.32
N GLN A 58 -11.11 -7.67 -18.73
CA GLN A 58 -12.40 -7.63 -19.42
C GLN A 58 -12.91 -6.18 -19.45
N GLY A 59 -12.26 -5.32 -20.24
CA GLY A 59 -12.69 -3.94 -20.46
C GLY A 59 -12.54 -2.98 -19.29
N LYS A 60 -11.93 -3.37 -18.18
CA LYS A 60 -11.69 -2.47 -17.05
C LYS A 60 -10.74 -1.35 -17.46
N ASN A 61 -11.19 -0.09 -17.34
CA ASN A 61 -10.47 1.10 -17.79
C ASN A 61 -10.14 1.09 -19.31
N LYS A 62 -11.05 0.59 -20.13
CA LYS A 62 -10.88 0.46 -21.60
C LYS A 62 -9.68 -0.42 -22.01
N LYS A 63 -9.19 -1.27 -21.13
CA LYS A 63 -8.10 -2.20 -21.40
C LYS A 63 -8.65 -3.61 -21.58
N PHE A 64 -8.34 -4.23 -22.73
CA PHE A 64 -8.71 -5.60 -23.04
C PHE A 64 -7.44 -6.43 -23.22
N GLY A 65 -7.56 -7.73 -23.05
CA GLY A 65 -6.50 -8.70 -23.30
C GLY A 65 -5.77 -9.17 -22.04
N ASN A 66 -4.65 -9.86 -22.25
CA ASN A 66 -3.88 -10.47 -21.19
C ASN A 66 -2.86 -9.48 -20.61
N VAL A 67 -2.80 -9.43 -19.30
CA VAL A 67 -1.74 -8.74 -18.55
C VAL A 67 -0.91 -9.79 -17.83
N ASN A 68 0.36 -9.86 -18.18
CA ASN A 68 1.30 -10.79 -17.59
C ASN A 68 2.11 -10.05 -16.52
N LEU A 69 2.00 -10.52 -15.28
CA LEU A 69 2.68 -9.98 -14.11
C LEU A 69 3.75 -10.96 -13.67
N GLY A 70 5.01 -10.55 -13.64
CA GLY A 70 6.14 -11.37 -13.24
C GLY A 70 6.67 -11.00 -11.87
N TYR A 71 7.04 -12.00 -11.08
CA TYR A 71 7.63 -11.85 -9.77
C TYR A 71 8.84 -12.78 -9.65
N VAL A 72 9.98 -12.25 -9.21
CA VAL A 72 11.09 -13.09 -8.73
C VAL A 72 10.65 -13.68 -7.41
N VAL A 73 10.76 -14.99 -7.28
CA VAL A 73 10.44 -15.72 -6.06
C VAL A 73 11.62 -16.60 -5.64
N TYR A 74 11.84 -16.71 -4.35
CA TYR A 74 12.87 -17.59 -3.78
C TYR A 74 12.31 -18.27 -2.52
N CYS A 75 12.54 -19.57 -2.39
CA CYS A 75 12.01 -20.41 -1.30
C CYS A 75 10.48 -20.31 -1.10
N ILE A 76 9.73 -20.18 -2.21
CA ILE A 76 8.27 -20.04 -2.20
C ILE A 76 7.68 -20.95 -3.27
N GLU A 77 6.87 -21.94 -2.84
CA GLU A 77 6.23 -22.94 -3.71
C GLU A 77 4.72 -22.67 -3.92
N TRP A 78 4.34 -21.39 -4.00
CA TRP A 78 2.94 -21.04 -4.17
C TRP A 78 2.56 -20.94 -5.65
N LYS A 79 1.30 -21.24 -5.97
CA LYS A 79 0.78 -20.97 -7.32
C LYS A 79 1.00 -19.48 -7.69
N PRO A 80 1.36 -19.13 -8.96
CA PRO A 80 1.65 -17.76 -9.36
C PRO A 80 0.56 -16.75 -8.99
N ARG A 81 -0.72 -17.18 -9.05
CA ARG A 81 -1.85 -16.37 -8.61
C ARG A 81 -1.78 -15.99 -7.13
N ARG A 82 -1.35 -16.91 -6.26
CA ARG A 82 -1.18 -16.62 -4.82
C ARG A 82 -0.02 -15.65 -4.59
N VAL A 83 1.08 -15.81 -5.32
CA VAL A 83 2.22 -14.86 -5.28
C VAL A 83 1.73 -13.44 -5.60
N TYR A 84 0.95 -13.27 -6.67
CA TYR A 84 0.34 -11.98 -7.00
C TYR A 84 -0.54 -11.42 -5.89
N LEU A 85 -1.44 -12.22 -5.32
CA LEU A 85 -2.37 -11.78 -4.27
C LEU A 85 -1.63 -11.33 -3.01
N VAL A 86 -0.63 -12.08 -2.58
CA VAL A 86 0.20 -11.72 -1.42
C VAL A 86 0.99 -10.43 -1.71
N TYR A 87 1.60 -10.33 -2.89
CA TYR A 87 2.31 -9.11 -3.26
C TYR A 87 1.39 -7.88 -3.36
N LYS A 88 0.17 -8.07 -3.87
CA LYS A 88 -0.84 -6.99 -3.95
C LYS A 88 -1.17 -6.40 -2.58
N ASN A 89 -1.18 -7.19 -1.52
CA ASN A 89 -1.44 -6.72 -0.16
C ASN A 89 -0.39 -5.71 0.34
N ARG A 90 0.80 -5.67 -0.26
CA ARG A 90 1.81 -4.65 0.00
C ARG A 90 1.31 -3.23 -0.27
N PHE A 91 0.43 -3.03 -1.25
CA PHE A 91 -0.17 -1.73 -1.51
C PHE A 91 -0.96 -1.17 -0.32
N ALA A 92 -1.48 -2.03 0.56
CA ALA A 92 -2.12 -1.59 1.79
C ALA A 92 -1.13 -0.84 2.71
N ILE A 93 0.13 -1.26 2.72
CA ILE A 93 1.21 -0.60 3.47
C ILE A 93 1.48 0.79 2.87
N GLU A 94 1.62 0.89 1.55
CA GLU A 94 1.88 2.15 0.85
C GLU A 94 0.71 3.14 1.03
N SER A 95 -0.53 2.67 0.93
CA SER A 95 -1.73 3.46 1.22
C SER A 95 -1.75 3.93 2.67
N SER A 96 -1.33 3.08 3.61
CA SER A 96 -1.19 3.45 5.02
C SER A 96 -0.20 4.58 5.23
N TYR A 97 0.93 4.57 4.53
CA TYR A 97 1.91 5.65 4.61
C TYR A 97 1.38 6.97 4.00
N ARG A 98 0.60 6.92 2.93
CA ARG A 98 -0.05 8.12 2.35
C ARG A 98 -0.99 8.76 3.36
N ILE A 99 -1.92 7.98 3.92
CA ILE A 99 -2.88 8.48 4.92
C ILE A 99 -2.15 9.02 6.14
N ARG A 100 -1.13 8.31 6.65
CA ARG A 100 -0.28 8.79 7.73
C ARG A 100 0.31 10.16 7.43
N ASN A 101 0.81 10.39 6.22
CA ASN A 101 1.43 11.67 5.84
C ASN A 101 0.43 12.84 5.84
N ILE A 102 -0.87 12.56 5.63
CA ILE A 102 -1.92 13.58 5.74
C ILE A 102 -2.11 14.03 7.20
N VAL A 103 -1.94 13.11 8.15
CA VAL A 103 -2.15 13.37 9.61
C VAL A 103 -0.86 13.77 10.32
N LYS A 104 0.28 13.43 9.74
CA LYS A 104 1.58 13.71 10.37
C LYS A 104 1.72 15.20 10.63
N ALA A 105 1.90 15.55 11.90
CA ALA A 105 2.14 16.92 12.29
C ALA A 105 3.40 17.45 11.58
N LYS A 106 3.26 18.61 10.93
CA LYS A 106 4.38 19.35 10.40
C LYS A 106 5.09 20.01 11.58
N THR A 107 6.31 19.58 11.87
CA THR A 107 7.10 20.13 12.97
C THR A 107 8.51 20.45 12.52
N SER A 108 9.02 21.57 12.97
CA SER A 108 10.42 21.97 12.86
C SER A 108 11.29 21.46 14.00
N ALA A 109 10.69 20.75 14.98
CA ALA A 109 11.40 20.22 16.13
C ALA A 109 12.57 19.33 15.70
N ARG A 110 13.77 19.59 16.22
CA ARG A 110 14.96 18.77 15.99
C ARG A 110 14.97 17.51 16.88
N ASN A 111 14.15 17.48 17.93
CA ASN A 111 14.09 16.36 18.85
C ASN A 111 13.51 15.11 18.15
N VAL A 112 14.30 14.06 18.09
CA VAL A 112 13.97 12.79 17.43
C VAL A 112 12.81 12.08 18.14
N VAL A 113 12.77 12.12 19.47
CA VAL A 113 11.73 11.48 20.28
C VAL A 113 10.38 12.11 19.99
N LEU A 114 10.31 13.44 19.94
CA LEU A 114 9.08 14.16 19.62
C LEU A 114 8.59 13.82 18.20
N ARG A 115 9.50 13.78 17.23
CA ARG A 115 9.16 13.39 15.85
C ARG A 115 8.64 11.95 15.77
N TYR A 116 9.21 11.06 16.58
CA TYR A 116 8.78 9.67 16.65
C TYR A 116 7.39 9.56 17.27
N LEU A 117 7.15 10.25 18.38
CA LEU A 117 5.85 10.33 19.05
C LEU A 117 4.75 10.80 18.08
N LEU A 118 4.98 11.91 17.35
CA LEU A 118 4.02 12.43 16.37
C LEU A 118 3.75 11.43 15.24
N THR A 119 4.75 10.64 14.88
CA THR A 119 4.61 9.58 13.87
C THR A 119 3.73 8.45 14.42
N ILE A 120 3.93 8.01 15.65
CA ILE A 120 3.11 6.98 16.31
C ILE A 120 1.65 7.44 16.41
N ILE A 121 1.42 8.68 16.86
CA ILE A 121 0.08 9.26 16.93
C ILE A 121 -0.61 9.25 15.57
N SER A 122 0.11 9.56 14.49
CA SER A 122 -0.47 9.53 13.15
C SER A 122 -0.89 8.13 12.68
N PHE A 123 -0.15 7.08 13.06
CA PHE A 123 -0.55 5.70 12.82
C PHE A 123 -1.74 5.28 13.67
N LEU A 124 -1.78 5.71 14.94
CA LEU A 124 -2.89 5.42 15.83
C LEU A 124 -4.20 6.00 15.28
N LEU A 125 -4.19 7.27 14.87
CA LEU A 125 -5.36 7.94 14.27
C LEU A 125 -5.83 7.22 13.01
N LYS A 126 -4.90 6.81 12.14
CA LYS A 126 -5.23 6.03 10.95
C LYS A 126 -5.88 4.69 11.31
N ASN A 127 -5.35 3.99 12.30
CA ASN A 127 -5.89 2.69 12.72
C ASN A 127 -7.29 2.83 13.36
N ILE A 128 -7.53 3.88 14.14
CA ILE A 128 -8.85 4.20 14.69
C ILE A 128 -9.84 4.44 13.54
N TRP A 129 -9.47 5.24 12.55
CA TRP A 129 -10.32 5.48 11.38
C TRP A 129 -10.68 4.20 10.64
N VAL A 130 -9.71 3.32 10.38
CA VAL A 130 -9.95 2.02 9.74
C VAL A 130 -10.88 1.16 10.60
N ALA A 131 -10.66 1.11 11.92
CA ALA A 131 -11.53 0.36 12.83
C ALA A 131 -12.98 0.87 12.79
N LEU A 132 -13.18 2.19 12.81
CA LEU A 132 -14.52 2.78 12.69
C LEU A 132 -15.18 2.46 11.34
N GLN A 133 -14.42 2.48 10.23
CA GLN A 133 -14.96 2.06 8.92
C GLN A 133 -15.45 0.61 8.96
N TRP A 134 -14.67 -0.30 9.54
CA TRP A 134 -15.06 -1.70 9.63
C TRP A 134 -16.23 -1.93 10.58
N MET A 135 -16.32 -1.21 11.68
CA MET A 135 -17.38 -1.37 12.66
C MET A 135 -18.73 -0.81 12.19
N PHE A 136 -18.74 0.36 11.55
CA PHE A 136 -19.96 1.09 11.26
C PHE A 136 -20.34 1.17 9.79
N PHE A 137 -19.37 1.06 8.87
CA PHE A 137 -19.58 1.29 7.44
C PHE A 137 -19.33 0.05 6.57
N SER A 138 -19.00 -1.10 7.19
CA SER A 138 -18.85 -2.33 6.43
C SER A 138 -20.19 -2.97 6.09
N LYS A 139 -20.39 -3.30 4.82
CA LYS A 139 -21.58 -4.04 4.37
C LYS A 139 -21.28 -5.55 4.40
N VAL A 140 -22.15 -6.31 5.08
CA VAL A 140 -22.10 -7.77 5.07
C VAL A 140 -22.74 -8.26 3.78
N GLN A 141 -21.97 -8.95 2.94
CA GLN A 141 -22.44 -9.54 1.68
C GLN A 141 -22.07 -11.02 1.64
N ARG A 142 -22.63 -11.77 0.65
CA ARG A 142 -22.22 -13.16 0.35
C ARG A 142 -20.79 -13.23 -0.20
N GLY A 143 -19.79 -12.75 0.55
CA GLY A 143 -18.40 -12.63 0.12
C GLY A 143 -17.60 -11.81 1.11
N PRO A 144 -16.40 -11.37 0.76
CA PRO A 144 -15.63 -10.49 1.61
C PRO A 144 -16.41 -9.19 1.87
N ARG A 145 -16.41 -8.74 3.12
CA ARG A 145 -17.04 -7.47 3.50
C ARG A 145 -16.46 -6.34 2.65
N THR A 146 -17.31 -5.47 2.17
CA THR A 146 -16.92 -4.27 1.43
C THR A 146 -17.17 -3.03 2.28
N ILE A 147 -16.30 -2.05 2.16
CA ILE A 147 -16.44 -0.73 2.77
C ILE A 147 -16.68 0.27 1.63
N ASP A 148 -17.69 1.10 1.80
CA ASP A 148 -17.91 2.24 0.93
C ASP A 148 -17.03 3.38 1.43
N GLU A 149 -15.92 3.64 0.71
CA GLU A 149 -14.92 4.63 1.12
C GLU A 149 -15.47 6.06 1.09
N ASP A 150 -16.53 6.33 0.33
CA ASP A 150 -17.13 7.66 0.19
C ASP A 150 -18.01 8.03 1.39
N LEU A 151 -18.56 7.05 2.11
CA LEU A 151 -19.44 7.30 3.27
C LEU A 151 -18.70 7.89 4.47
N PHE A 152 -17.46 7.46 4.69
CA PHE A 152 -16.66 7.95 5.82
C PHE A 152 -15.20 8.18 5.42
N ARG A 153 -15.00 9.25 4.67
CA ARG A 153 -13.66 9.66 4.21
C ARG A 153 -12.79 10.09 5.38
N PHE A 154 -11.48 9.93 5.22
CA PHE A 154 -10.52 10.29 6.25
C PHE A 154 -10.56 11.78 6.65
N ASP A 155 -10.94 12.66 5.73
CA ASP A 155 -11.09 14.10 6.03
C ASP A 155 -12.24 14.36 7.01
N LEU A 156 -13.37 13.64 6.88
CA LEU A 156 -14.47 13.71 7.84
C LEU A 156 -14.04 13.23 9.24
N PHE A 157 -13.29 12.13 9.29
CA PHE A 157 -12.71 11.67 10.56
C PHE A 157 -11.82 12.72 11.22
N ARG A 158 -10.96 13.39 10.43
CA ARG A 158 -10.14 14.51 10.95
C ARG A 158 -10.97 15.62 11.56
N LEU A 159 -12.06 16.02 10.90
CA LEU A 159 -12.97 17.03 11.41
C LEU A 159 -13.63 16.59 12.71
N LEU A 160 -14.08 15.35 12.82
CA LEU A 160 -14.67 14.80 14.04
C LEU A 160 -13.66 14.80 15.20
N VAL A 161 -12.43 14.38 14.96
CA VAL A 161 -11.35 14.41 15.97
C VAL A 161 -11.08 15.84 16.41
N TRP A 162 -10.98 16.77 15.47
CA TRP A 162 -10.76 18.20 15.76
C TRP A 162 -11.89 18.78 16.60
N GLU A 163 -13.14 18.54 16.22
CA GLU A 163 -14.31 19.00 16.98
C GLU A 163 -14.36 18.41 18.40
N GLY A 164 -14.04 17.12 18.54
CA GLY A 164 -13.95 16.47 19.84
C GLY A 164 -12.88 17.11 20.74
N ILE A 165 -11.69 17.39 20.20
CA ILE A 165 -10.63 18.07 20.93
C ILE A 165 -11.05 19.50 21.30
N ARG A 166 -11.63 20.24 20.35
CA ARG A 166 -12.10 21.61 20.55
C ARG A 166 -13.12 21.70 21.68
N LYS A 167 -14.13 20.83 21.66
CA LYS A 167 -15.15 20.77 22.72
C LYS A 167 -14.55 20.42 24.09
N LYS A 168 -13.70 19.40 24.13
CA LYS A 168 -13.08 18.96 25.39
C LYS A 168 -12.13 20.00 26.00
N ARG A 169 -11.40 20.72 25.16
CA ARG A 169 -10.42 21.75 25.58
C ARG A 169 -11.04 23.13 25.72
N LYS A 170 -12.34 23.31 25.45
CA LYS A 170 -13.03 24.60 25.47
C LYS A 170 -12.32 25.69 24.63
N PHE A 171 -11.74 25.31 23.49
CA PHE A 171 -11.17 26.29 22.58
C PHE A 171 -12.29 27.19 22.05
N VAL A 172 -12.16 28.49 22.30
CA VAL A 172 -13.13 29.49 21.85
C VAL A 172 -13.05 29.62 20.34
N SER A 173 -14.15 29.42 19.64
CA SER A 173 -14.24 29.52 18.19
C SER A 173 -14.68 30.92 17.68
N CYS A 174 -14.95 31.85 18.60
CA CYS A 174 -15.32 33.22 18.27
C CYS A 174 -14.11 34.16 18.36
N VAL A 175 -13.64 34.63 17.22
CA VAL A 175 -12.93 35.91 17.17
C VAL A 175 -14.02 36.98 17.11
N SER A 176 -14.31 37.62 18.24
CA SER A 176 -15.11 38.85 18.22
C SER A 176 -14.30 39.91 17.48
N VAL A 177 -14.73 40.23 16.26
CA VAL A 177 -14.21 41.41 15.58
C VAL A 177 -14.69 42.61 16.39
N LEU A 178 -13.79 43.20 17.16
CA LEU A 178 -14.01 44.50 17.75
C LEU A 178 -14.24 45.49 16.58
N ARG A 179 -15.50 45.86 16.35
CA ARG A 179 -15.80 47.00 15.51
C ARG A 179 -15.22 48.22 16.21
N CYS A 180 -14.19 48.82 15.64
CA CYS A 180 -13.78 50.15 16.04
C CYS A 180 -14.98 51.09 15.86
N PRO A 181 -15.41 51.83 16.90
CA PRO A 181 -16.39 52.87 16.71
C PRO A 181 -15.72 53.95 15.82
N GLY A 182 -16.40 54.24 14.68
CA GLY A 182 -16.05 55.33 13.80
C GLY A 182 -16.35 56.68 14.46
#